data_32879c0bbe92f537dc046fd7b2c831c4
#
_entry.id   32879c0bbe92f537dc046fd7b2c831c4
#
_cell.length_a   1.000
_cell.length_b   1.000
_cell.length_c   1.000
_cell.angle_alpha   90.00
_cell.angle_beta   90.00
_cell.angle_gamma   90.00
#
_symmetry.space_group_name_H-M   'P 1'
#
loop_
_entity.id
_entity.type
_entity.pdbx_description
1 polymer ?
#
loop_
_entity_poly.entity_id
_entity_poly.type
_entity_poly.pdbx_seq_one_letter_code
_entity_poly.pdbx_strand_id
1 'polypeptide(L)'
;MPKLLRESVVAAAVLFAAAPHAQEADTKHLAPGFHARPAGSTLLIVPPDMELFSISAGGVQEPKADWTQAAQRNFKSALAQRREKLGENVVELGDADLDEFAELAALQRAVAEAVFIHHTGRGLGMKLPTKDGRLNWSLGDAVKPLKAKTGADYALFTWMRDTYASNERKATMIALALIGAISTGGEQVGYASLVDLNNGRVVWFNDVRRMAGDLRDEKSAMETVDTLLKGFPVLQ
;
A
#
# COMPACT_ATOMS: atom_id res chain seq x y z
N MET A 1 24.79 -56.42 57.94
CA MET A 1 23.59 -56.09 57.16
C MET A 1 23.45 -54.60 57.02
N PRO A 2 23.78 -53.99 55.92
CA PRO A 2 23.44 -52.58 55.68
C PRO A 2 22.27 -52.49 54.69
N LYS A 3 21.31 -51.58 55.01
CA LYS A 3 20.13 -51.24 54.22
C LYS A 3 20.54 -50.29 53.11
N LEU A 4 20.16 -50.67 51.87
CA LEU A 4 20.25 -49.84 50.68
C LEU A 4 19.10 -48.81 50.66
N LEU A 5 19.43 -47.53 50.77
CA LEU A 5 18.50 -46.44 50.42
C LEU A 5 18.45 -46.33 48.89
N ARG A 6 17.26 -46.45 48.33
CA ARG A 6 16.95 -46.05 46.94
C ARG A 6 16.58 -44.58 46.91
N GLU A 7 17.40 -43.78 46.32
CA GLU A 7 17.06 -42.41 45.98
C GLU A 7 16.33 -42.39 44.66
N SER A 8 15.09 -41.93 44.68
CA SER A 8 14.27 -41.73 43.47
C SER A 8 14.55 -40.29 42.96
N VAL A 9 15.25 -40.17 41.85
CA VAL A 9 15.41 -38.90 41.12
C VAL A 9 14.16 -38.66 40.30
N VAL A 10 13.35 -37.65 40.69
CA VAL A 10 12.23 -37.15 39.92
C VAL A 10 12.78 -36.13 38.90
N ALA A 11 12.86 -36.48 37.65
CA ALA A 11 13.19 -35.58 36.56
C ALA A 11 11.95 -34.75 36.18
N ALA A 12 11.95 -33.47 36.56
CA ALA A 12 10.95 -32.51 36.11
C ALA A 12 11.25 -32.09 34.64
N ALA A 13 10.44 -32.59 33.69
CA ALA A 13 10.48 -32.14 32.32
C ALA A 13 9.80 -30.76 32.22
N VAL A 14 10.59 -29.70 32.03
CA VAL A 14 10.10 -28.37 31.72
C VAL A 14 9.76 -28.34 30.21
N LEU A 15 8.47 -28.41 29.91
CA LEU A 15 7.94 -28.16 28.56
C LEU A 15 8.01 -26.66 28.26
N PHE A 16 9.04 -26.25 27.52
CA PHE A 16 9.04 -24.94 26.87
C PHE A 16 8.02 -24.97 25.72
N ALA A 17 6.87 -24.34 25.93
CA ALA A 17 5.94 -24.02 24.85
C ALA A 17 6.61 -22.97 23.96
N ALA A 18 7.12 -23.39 22.83
CA ALA A 18 7.56 -22.49 21.77
C ALA A 18 6.32 -21.76 21.23
N ALA A 19 6.14 -20.50 21.60
CA ALA A 19 5.14 -19.64 20.97
C ALA A 19 5.51 -19.49 19.49
N PRO A 20 4.53 -19.60 18.56
CA PRO A 20 4.84 -19.48 17.15
C PRO A 20 5.23 -18.03 16.80
N HIS A 21 6.48 -17.81 16.45
CA HIS A 21 7.04 -16.55 15.94
C HIS A 21 6.61 -16.24 14.50
N ALA A 22 5.56 -16.89 13.97
CA ALA A 22 5.12 -16.76 12.58
C ALA A 22 4.25 -15.50 12.32
N GLN A 23 3.94 -14.68 13.31
CA GLN A 23 2.94 -13.60 13.19
C GLN A 23 3.52 -12.17 13.14
N GLU A 24 4.81 -11.98 13.32
CA GLU A 24 5.41 -10.62 13.34
C GLU A 24 5.63 -9.98 11.97
N ALA A 25 5.75 -10.76 10.90
CA ALA A 25 6.01 -10.23 9.55
C ALA A 25 4.77 -9.56 8.91
N ASP A 26 3.56 -9.91 9.36
CA ASP A 26 2.29 -9.42 8.79
C ASP A 26 1.74 -8.18 9.52
N THR A 27 2.20 -7.94 10.75
CA THR A 27 1.71 -6.84 11.59
C THR A 27 2.17 -5.45 11.15
N LYS A 28 3.23 -5.36 10.34
CA LYS A 28 3.77 -4.07 9.88
C LYS A 28 2.80 -3.31 8.98
N HIS A 29 1.98 -4.02 8.20
CA HIS A 29 1.03 -3.42 7.25
C HIS A 29 -0.36 -3.20 7.84
N LEU A 30 -0.64 -3.76 9.04
CA LEU A 30 -1.94 -3.71 9.70
C LEU A 30 -1.92 -2.77 10.92
N ALA A 31 -3.03 -2.11 11.15
CA ALA A 31 -3.22 -1.34 12.38
C ALA A 31 -3.33 -2.27 13.61
N PRO A 32 -2.87 -1.84 14.81
CA PRO A 32 -2.98 -2.64 16.01
C PRO A 32 -4.42 -3.09 16.28
N GLY A 33 -4.61 -4.40 16.50
CA GLY A 33 -5.91 -5.01 16.77
C GLY A 33 -6.80 -5.22 15.54
N PHE A 34 -6.32 -4.89 14.33
CA PHE A 34 -7.02 -5.18 13.09
C PHE A 34 -6.36 -6.38 12.40
N HIS A 35 -7.13 -7.41 12.06
CA HIS A 35 -6.63 -8.66 11.47
C HIS A 35 -7.30 -9.02 10.16
N ALA A 36 -8.59 -8.71 10.04
CA ALA A 36 -9.41 -9.04 8.89
C ALA A 36 -10.59 -8.06 8.77
N ARG A 37 -11.19 -8.01 7.61
CA ARG A 37 -12.46 -7.31 7.41
C ARG A 37 -13.61 -8.26 7.78
N PRO A 38 -14.69 -7.79 8.44
CA PRO A 38 -15.85 -8.63 8.70
C PRO A 38 -16.45 -9.21 7.41
N ALA A 39 -16.89 -10.47 7.46
CA ALA A 39 -17.67 -11.07 6.38
C ALA A 39 -18.89 -10.18 6.06
N GLY A 40 -19.15 -9.99 4.78
CA GLY A 40 -20.24 -9.13 4.32
C GLY A 40 -19.95 -7.62 4.35
N SER A 41 -18.78 -7.17 4.87
CA SER A 41 -18.42 -5.75 4.81
C SER A 41 -18.30 -5.24 3.38
N THR A 42 -18.74 -4.01 3.14
CA THR A 42 -18.68 -3.35 1.84
C THR A 42 -17.39 -2.55 1.70
N LEU A 43 -16.66 -2.79 0.61
CA LEU A 43 -15.45 -2.07 0.22
C LEU A 43 -15.77 -1.04 -0.85
N LEU A 44 -15.46 0.21 -0.60
CA LEU A 44 -15.45 1.28 -1.60
C LEU A 44 -14.08 1.37 -2.25
N ILE A 45 -14.02 1.31 -3.57
CA ILE A 45 -12.83 1.68 -4.34
C ILE A 45 -12.96 3.15 -4.72
N VAL A 46 -12.04 3.96 -4.23
CA VAL A 46 -11.92 5.36 -4.63
C VAL A 46 -11.08 5.42 -5.90
N PRO A 47 -11.45 6.23 -6.90
CA PRO A 47 -10.64 6.41 -8.11
C PRO A 47 -9.19 6.70 -7.77
N PRO A 48 -8.21 6.04 -8.43
CA PRO A 48 -6.80 6.20 -8.10
C PRO A 48 -6.32 7.61 -8.43
N ASP A 49 -5.67 8.26 -7.48
CA ASP A 49 -4.90 9.48 -7.72
C ASP A 49 -3.60 9.09 -8.44
N MET A 50 -3.60 9.23 -9.76
CA MET A 50 -2.51 8.74 -10.60
C MET A 50 -2.06 9.81 -11.59
N GLU A 51 -0.76 9.96 -11.74
CA GLU A 51 -0.17 10.85 -12.73
C GLU A 51 1.16 10.29 -13.26
N LEU A 52 1.32 10.31 -14.57
CA LEU A 52 2.49 9.81 -15.27
C LEU A 52 3.26 10.94 -15.93
N PHE A 53 4.60 10.84 -15.87
CA PHE A 53 5.50 11.87 -16.35
C PHE A 53 6.52 11.31 -17.35
N SER A 54 6.88 12.13 -18.34
CA SER A 54 8.08 11.96 -19.15
C SER A 54 9.23 12.72 -18.52
N ILE A 55 10.42 12.10 -18.44
CA ILE A 55 11.65 12.77 -18.02
C ILE A 55 12.45 13.15 -19.26
N SER A 56 12.67 14.44 -19.48
CA SER A 56 13.47 14.96 -20.59
C SER A 56 14.96 14.63 -20.42
N ALA A 57 15.76 14.87 -21.46
CA ALA A 57 17.23 14.71 -21.38
C ALA A 57 17.86 15.57 -20.26
N GLY A 58 17.29 16.75 -19.99
CA GLY A 58 17.70 17.63 -18.91
C GLY A 58 17.17 17.24 -17.53
N GLY A 59 16.40 16.18 -17.39
CA GLY A 59 15.84 15.71 -16.11
C GLY A 59 14.54 16.38 -15.69
N VAL A 60 13.95 17.24 -16.54
CA VAL A 60 12.65 17.86 -16.27
C VAL A 60 11.53 16.86 -16.44
N GLN A 61 10.64 16.80 -15.47
CA GLN A 61 9.43 15.96 -15.53
C GLN A 61 8.29 16.74 -16.17
N GLU A 62 7.68 16.14 -17.18
CA GLU A 62 6.53 16.69 -17.91
C GLU A 62 5.35 15.75 -17.75
N PRO A 63 4.19 16.20 -17.22
CA PRO A 63 3.00 15.36 -17.10
C PRO A 63 2.49 14.96 -18.50
N LYS A 64 2.05 13.69 -18.63
CA LYS A 64 1.53 13.13 -19.87
C LYS A 64 0.11 12.62 -19.64
N ALA A 65 -0.87 13.40 -20.08
CA ALA A 65 -2.28 13.11 -19.86
C ALA A 65 -2.72 11.80 -20.53
N ASP A 66 -2.26 11.53 -21.75
CA ASP A 66 -2.54 10.29 -22.50
C ASP A 66 -1.98 9.05 -21.80
N TRP A 67 -0.76 9.16 -21.23
CA TRP A 67 -0.16 8.08 -20.44
C TRP A 67 -0.93 7.84 -19.13
N THR A 68 -1.30 8.93 -18.46
CA THR A 68 -2.10 8.87 -17.22
C THR A 68 -3.44 8.19 -17.47
N GLN A 69 -4.15 8.53 -18.54
CA GLN A 69 -5.41 7.89 -18.88
C GLN A 69 -5.25 6.40 -19.21
N ALA A 70 -4.19 6.04 -19.95
CA ALA A 70 -3.90 4.63 -20.24
C ALA A 70 -3.62 3.85 -18.95
N ALA A 71 -2.80 4.41 -18.07
CA ALA A 71 -2.47 3.81 -16.79
C ALA A 71 -3.69 3.65 -15.88
N GLN A 72 -4.57 4.64 -15.80
CA GLN A 72 -5.82 4.57 -15.04
C GLN A 72 -6.73 3.44 -15.53
N ARG A 73 -6.89 3.30 -16.88
CA ARG A 73 -7.66 2.19 -17.44
C ARG A 73 -7.08 0.83 -17.10
N ASN A 74 -5.76 0.66 -17.29
CA ASN A 74 -5.08 -0.60 -17.01
C ASN A 74 -5.12 -0.95 -15.52
N PHE A 75 -4.93 0.05 -14.64
CA PHE A 75 -4.98 -0.14 -13.20
C PHE A 75 -6.39 -0.53 -12.72
N LYS A 76 -7.43 0.13 -13.25
CA LYS A 76 -8.83 -0.22 -12.96
C LYS A 76 -9.15 -1.64 -13.43
N SER A 77 -8.73 -2.02 -14.64
CA SER A 77 -8.86 -3.38 -15.18
C SER A 77 -8.16 -4.40 -14.29
N ALA A 78 -6.93 -4.11 -13.84
CA ALA A 78 -6.17 -4.97 -12.96
C ALA A 78 -6.84 -5.15 -11.58
N LEU A 79 -7.39 -4.08 -10.98
CA LEU A 79 -8.17 -4.18 -9.75
C LEU A 79 -9.42 -5.05 -9.92
N ALA A 80 -10.14 -4.89 -11.03
CA ALA A 80 -11.33 -5.69 -11.34
C ALA A 80 -10.99 -7.18 -11.46
N GLN A 81 -9.82 -7.53 -12.03
CA GLN A 81 -9.34 -8.91 -12.13
C GLN A 81 -8.90 -9.49 -10.78
N ARG A 82 -8.73 -8.67 -9.74
CA ARG A 82 -8.40 -9.08 -8.36
C ARG A 82 -9.60 -9.02 -7.41
N ARG A 83 -10.82 -9.02 -7.97
CA ARG A 83 -12.07 -8.92 -7.19
C ARG A 83 -12.16 -9.97 -6.09
N GLU A 84 -11.70 -11.19 -6.31
CA GLU A 84 -11.65 -12.24 -5.28
C GLU A 84 -10.86 -11.83 -4.02
N LYS A 85 -9.76 -11.08 -4.19
CA LYS A 85 -8.97 -10.55 -3.07
C LYS A 85 -9.69 -9.40 -2.37
N LEU A 86 -10.47 -8.62 -3.12
CA LEU A 86 -11.16 -7.43 -2.61
C LEU A 86 -12.46 -7.77 -1.87
N GLY A 87 -13.09 -8.90 -2.20
CA GLY A 87 -14.33 -9.37 -1.59
C GLY A 87 -15.53 -9.27 -2.54
N GLU A 88 -16.68 -9.78 -2.08
CA GLU A 88 -17.90 -9.85 -2.89
C GLU A 88 -18.61 -8.49 -2.99
N ASN A 89 -18.66 -7.75 -1.87
CA ASN A 89 -19.35 -6.46 -1.78
C ASN A 89 -18.36 -5.31 -2.08
N VAL A 90 -18.15 -5.06 -3.36
CA VAL A 90 -17.28 -3.97 -3.84
C VAL A 90 -18.11 -2.95 -4.61
N VAL A 91 -18.02 -1.69 -4.20
CA VAL A 91 -18.60 -0.53 -4.86
C VAL A 91 -17.49 0.41 -5.32
N GLU A 92 -17.73 1.17 -6.37
CA GLU A 92 -16.78 2.16 -6.89
C GLU A 92 -17.36 3.56 -6.70
N LEU A 93 -16.54 4.50 -6.25
CA LEU A 93 -16.91 5.92 -6.27
C LEU A 93 -16.84 6.42 -7.71
N GLY A 94 -17.88 7.13 -8.15
CA GLY A 94 -17.89 7.73 -9.49
C GLY A 94 -16.93 8.92 -9.58
N ASP A 95 -16.36 9.15 -10.75
CA ASP A 95 -15.47 10.30 -10.98
C ASP A 95 -16.19 11.64 -10.71
N ALA A 96 -17.50 11.70 -11.01
CA ALA A 96 -18.33 12.88 -10.74
C ALA A 96 -18.51 13.19 -9.23
N ASP A 97 -18.29 12.21 -8.37
CA ASP A 97 -18.40 12.35 -6.92
C ASP A 97 -17.09 12.80 -6.26
N LEU A 98 -15.98 12.76 -6.99
CA LEU A 98 -14.65 13.10 -6.43
C LEU A 98 -14.58 14.54 -5.91
N ASP A 99 -15.19 15.48 -6.62
CA ASP A 99 -15.17 16.90 -6.25
C ASP A 99 -15.88 17.15 -4.89
N GLU A 100 -16.94 16.40 -4.63
CA GLU A 100 -17.66 16.47 -3.33
C GLU A 100 -16.77 16.06 -2.16
N PHE A 101 -15.82 15.14 -2.40
CA PHE A 101 -14.91 14.60 -1.38
C PHE A 101 -13.47 15.11 -1.51
N ALA A 102 -13.25 16.22 -2.21
CA ALA A 102 -11.91 16.77 -2.45
C ALA A 102 -11.13 17.05 -1.15
N GLU A 103 -11.80 17.59 -0.12
CA GLU A 103 -11.18 17.84 1.20
C GLU A 103 -10.77 16.54 1.90
N LEU A 104 -11.64 15.50 1.85
CA LEU A 104 -11.33 14.19 2.39
C LEU A 104 -10.16 13.55 1.62
N ALA A 105 -10.15 13.66 0.30
CA ALA A 105 -9.06 13.14 -0.53
C ALA A 105 -7.74 13.84 -0.21
N ALA A 106 -7.74 15.16 -0.01
CA ALA A 106 -6.56 15.92 0.39
C ALA A 106 -6.07 15.53 1.79
N LEU A 107 -6.98 15.36 2.77
CA LEU A 107 -6.63 14.87 4.10
C LEU A 107 -6.06 13.45 4.04
N GLN A 108 -6.69 12.55 3.28
CA GLN A 108 -6.24 11.19 3.12
C GLN A 108 -4.83 11.14 2.53
N ARG A 109 -4.55 11.95 1.50
CA ARG A 109 -3.21 12.07 0.90
C ARG A 109 -2.20 12.51 1.95
N ALA A 110 -2.46 13.57 2.71
CA ALA A 110 -1.54 14.08 3.73
C ALA A 110 -1.25 13.03 4.82
N VAL A 111 -2.27 12.28 5.27
CA VAL A 111 -2.10 11.20 6.24
C VAL A 111 -1.31 10.04 5.62
N ALA A 112 -1.62 9.64 4.39
CA ALA A 112 -0.93 8.55 3.71
C ALA A 112 0.55 8.88 3.41
N GLU A 113 0.86 10.11 3.02
CA GLU A 113 2.24 10.60 2.87
C GLU A 113 3.00 10.54 4.20
N ALA A 114 2.36 10.95 5.30
CA ALA A 114 2.95 10.82 6.63
C ALA A 114 3.20 9.35 7.01
N VAL A 115 2.27 8.43 6.69
CA VAL A 115 2.48 6.98 6.85
C VAL A 115 3.66 6.51 5.98
N PHE A 116 3.69 6.89 4.72
CA PHE A 116 4.73 6.52 3.77
C PHE A 116 6.11 6.95 4.26
N ILE A 117 6.26 8.18 4.76
CA ILE A 117 7.54 8.72 5.24
C ILE A 117 7.92 8.11 6.59
N HIS A 118 6.99 8.06 7.54
CA HIS A 118 7.32 7.81 8.95
C HIS A 118 7.12 6.37 9.39
N HIS A 119 6.29 5.59 8.67
CA HIS A 119 5.98 4.21 9.05
C HIS A 119 6.72 3.19 8.17
N THR A 120 6.72 3.36 6.83
CA THR A 120 7.32 2.34 5.94
C THR A 120 8.84 2.32 5.98
N GLY A 121 9.48 3.34 6.57
CA GLY A 121 10.93 3.49 6.63
C GLY A 121 11.54 4.07 5.34
N ARG A 122 10.71 4.56 4.41
CA ARG A 122 11.16 5.24 3.19
C ARG A 122 11.75 6.63 3.46
N GLY A 123 11.44 7.23 4.61
CA GLY A 123 11.87 8.55 5.04
C GLY A 123 13.21 8.57 5.79
N LEU A 124 14.24 7.84 5.37
CA LEU A 124 15.63 7.97 5.88
C LEU A 124 15.72 8.11 7.42
N GLY A 125 15.04 7.24 8.16
CA GLY A 125 15.09 7.25 9.63
C GLY A 125 14.17 8.25 10.32
N MET A 126 13.27 8.93 9.61
CA MET A 126 12.29 9.88 10.16
C MET A 126 11.11 9.19 10.88
N LYS A 127 11.37 8.07 11.55
CA LYS A 127 10.36 7.40 12.37
C LYS A 127 9.89 8.31 13.51
N LEU A 128 8.57 8.35 13.74
CA LEU A 128 8.00 9.08 14.86
C LEU A 128 8.06 8.21 16.12
N PRO A 129 8.79 8.61 17.19
CA PRO A 129 8.86 7.85 18.45
C PRO A 129 7.49 7.59 19.05
N THR A 130 6.57 8.55 18.96
CA THR A 130 5.19 8.44 19.48
C THR A 130 4.35 7.39 18.79
N LYS A 131 4.72 6.93 17.60
CA LYS A 131 4.04 5.86 16.85
C LYS A 131 4.60 4.48 17.15
N ASP A 132 5.80 4.38 17.71
CA ASP A 132 6.45 3.12 18.12
C ASP A 132 6.44 2.07 16.98
N GLY A 133 6.64 2.51 15.75
CA GLY A 133 6.61 1.65 14.55
C GLY A 133 5.24 1.06 14.20
N ARG A 134 4.16 1.43 14.91
CA ARG A 134 2.81 0.91 14.68
C ARG A 134 2.04 1.74 13.66
N LEU A 135 1.22 1.08 12.83
CA LEU A 135 0.29 1.73 11.92
C LEU A 135 -0.90 2.29 12.72
N ASN A 136 -0.69 3.43 13.37
CA ASN A 136 -1.70 4.10 14.20
C ASN A 136 -1.99 5.50 13.66
N TRP A 137 -2.79 5.57 12.60
CA TRP A 137 -3.15 6.78 11.88
C TRP A 137 -4.65 6.84 11.64
N SER A 138 -5.21 8.05 11.52
CA SER A 138 -6.65 8.21 11.33
C SER A 138 -6.96 9.50 10.60
N LEU A 139 -8.03 9.46 9.81
CA LEU A 139 -8.69 10.62 9.21
C LEU A 139 -9.78 11.20 10.14
N GLY A 140 -10.06 10.52 11.26
CA GLY A 140 -11.10 10.90 12.20
C GLY A 140 -12.51 10.95 11.56
N ASP A 141 -13.30 11.90 11.99
CA ASP A 141 -14.69 12.07 11.56
C ASP A 141 -14.87 12.56 10.12
N ALA A 142 -13.81 12.98 9.46
CA ALA A 142 -13.86 13.44 8.06
C ALA A 142 -14.39 12.38 7.08
N VAL A 143 -14.35 11.10 7.45
CA VAL A 143 -14.87 9.99 6.63
C VAL A 143 -16.38 9.84 6.67
N LYS A 144 -17.06 10.44 7.65
CA LYS A 144 -18.51 10.28 7.87
C LYS A 144 -19.38 10.65 6.66
N PRO A 145 -19.13 11.76 5.94
CA PRO A 145 -19.89 12.09 4.74
C PRO A 145 -19.77 11.01 3.65
N LEU A 146 -18.56 10.49 3.42
CA LEU A 146 -18.33 9.44 2.44
C LEU A 146 -19.07 8.15 2.82
N LYS A 147 -19.02 7.75 4.10
CA LYS A 147 -19.81 6.62 4.60
C LYS A 147 -21.31 6.84 4.44
N ALA A 148 -21.82 8.01 4.80
CA ALA A 148 -23.24 8.33 4.68
C ALA A 148 -23.73 8.25 3.23
N LYS A 149 -22.94 8.70 2.26
CA LYS A 149 -23.27 8.66 0.84
C LYS A 149 -23.22 7.25 0.25
N THR A 150 -22.20 6.47 0.59
CA THR A 150 -21.92 5.19 -0.07
C THR A 150 -22.41 3.96 0.69
N GLY A 151 -22.65 4.08 2.00
CA GLY A 151 -22.95 2.97 2.88
C GLY A 151 -21.78 2.00 3.11
N ALA A 152 -20.59 2.27 2.52
CA ALA A 152 -19.44 1.39 2.61
C ALA A 152 -18.85 1.38 4.03
N ASP A 153 -18.25 0.23 4.40
CA ASP A 153 -17.58 0.06 5.70
C ASP A 153 -16.10 0.43 5.62
N TYR A 154 -15.48 0.18 4.48
CA TYR A 154 -14.08 0.45 4.21
C TYR A 154 -13.91 1.17 2.89
N ALA A 155 -12.88 2.02 2.79
CA ALA A 155 -12.48 2.64 1.54
C ALA A 155 -11.00 2.33 1.21
N LEU A 156 -10.77 1.88 -0.02
CA LEU A 156 -9.43 1.68 -0.57
C LEU A 156 -9.05 2.93 -1.37
N PHE A 157 -8.05 3.63 -0.89
CA PHE A 157 -7.40 4.75 -1.58
C PHE A 157 -6.08 4.29 -2.17
N THR A 158 -5.82 4.73 -3.40
CA THR A 158 -4.55 4.46 -4.09
C THR A 158 -3.98 5.73 -4.68
N TRP A 159 -2.67 5.88 -4.55
CA TRP A 159 -1.90 6.99 -5.12
C TRP A 159 -0.70 6.42 -5.86
N MET A 160 -0.48 6.91 -7.09
CA MET A 160 0.61 6.44 -7.94
C MET A 160 1.25 7.60 -8.70
N ARG A 161 2.56 7.64 -8.71
CA ARG A 161 3.35 8.47 -9.62
C ARG A 161 4.35 7.58 -10.35
N ASP A 162 4.41 7.74 -11.65
CA ASP A 162 5.30 6.93 -12.48
C ASP A 162 6.00 7.83 -13.51
N THR A 163 7.29 7.61 -13.68
CA THR A 163 8.13 8.43 -14.55
C THR A 163 8.86 7.56 -15.55
N TYR A 164 8.94 8.03 -16.79
CA TYR A 164 9.63 7.32 -17.87
C TYR A 164 10.59 8.23 -18.61
N ALA A 165 11.74 7.71 -18.99
CA ALA A 165 12.69 8.42 -19.82
C ALA A 165 12.06 8.72 -21.19
N SER A 166 12.13 9.98 -21.66
CA SER A 166 11.85 10.33 -23.03
C SER A 166 12.82 9.62 -24.00
N ASN A 167 12.53 9.66 -25.30
CA ASN A 167 13.43 9.06 -26.28
C ASN A 167 14.79 9.76 -26.31
N GLU A 168 14.82 11.08 -26.16
CA GLU A 168 16.04 11.89 -26.08
C GLU A 168 16.84 11.52 -24.80
N ARG A 169 16.17 11.32 -23.67
CA ARG A 169 16.83 10.87 -22.44
C ARG A 169 17.40 9.45 -22.60
N LYS A 170 16.69 8.53 -23.24
CA LYS A 170 17.19 7.18 -23.53
C LYS A 170 18.47 7.23 -24.36
N ALA A 171 18.50 8.07 -25.40
CA ALA A 171 19.71 8.28 -26.19
C ALA A 171 20.87 8.84 -25.38
N THR A 172 20.60 9.83 -24.52
CA THR A 172 21.58 10.38 -23.57
C THR A 172 22.08 9.32 -22.58
N MET A 173 21.20 8.50 -22.04
CA MET A 173 21.58 7.40 -21.13
C MET A 173 22.50 6.39 -21.81
N ILE A 174 22.24 6.04 -23.07
CA ILE A 174 23.12 5.16 -23.85
C ILE A 174 24.49 5.80 -24.04
N ALA A 175 24.55 7.06 -24.42
CA ALA A 175 25.81 7.80 -24.57
C ALA A 175 26.59 7.89 -23.27
N LEU A 176 25.93 8.16 -22.14
CA LEU A 176 26.55 8.18 -20.81
C LEU A 176 27.05 6.80 -20.37
N ALA A 177 26.32 5.74 -20.69
CA ALA A 177 26.74 4.37 -20.37
C ALA A 177 28.04 3.96 -21.08
N LEU A 178 28.30 4.49 -22.27
CA LEU A 178 29.54 4.24 -23.01
C LEU A 178 30.79 4.81 -22.30
N ILE A 179 30.60 5.82 -21.45
CA ILE A 179 31.69 6.41 -20.63
C ILE A 179 31.59 5.98 -19.15
N GLY A 180 30.80 4.94 -18.85
CA GLY A 180 30.66 4.38 -17.51
C GLY A 180 29.79 5.18 -16.55
N ALA A 181 29.04 6.20 -17.02
CA ALA A 181 28.11 6.95 -16.20
C ALA A 181 26.75 6.25 -16.13
N ILE A 182 26.15 6.20 -14.93
CA ILE A 182 24.85 5.59 -14.70
C ILE A 182 23.80 6.69 -14.59
N SER A 183 22.72 6.57 -15.35
CA SER A 183 21.54 7.45 -15.26
C SER A 183 20.28 6.60 -15.10
N THR A 184 19.33 7.08 -14.30
CA THR A 184 18.05 6.38 -14.04
C THR A 184 17.02 6.70 -15.13
N GLY A 185 16.34 5.66 -15.60
CA GLY A 185 15.34 5.74 -16.68
C GLY A 185 13.95 6.20 -16.22
N GLY A 186 13.70 6.16 -14.94
CA GLY A 186 12.40 6.48 -14.34
C GLY A 186 12.22 5.77 -13.01
N GLU A 187 11.14 6.09 -12.34
CA GLU A 187 10.77 5.49 -11.04
C GLU A 187 9.25 5.40 -10.94
N GLN A 188 8.77 4.26 -10.45
CA GLN A 188 7.40 4.06 -10.06
C GLN A 188 7.31 4.10 -8.53
N VAL A 189 6.49 5.01 -7.99
CA VAL A 189 6.23 5.14 -6.57
C VAL A 189 4.73 5.23 -6.31
N GLY A 190 4.26 4.56 -5.27
CA GLY A 190 2.86 4.62 -4.91
C GLY A 190 2.55 3.92 -3.60
N TYR A 191 1.32 4.05 -3.17
CA TYR A 191 0.78 3.35 -2.01
C TYR A 191 -0.70 3.02 -2.19
N ALA A 192 -1.15 2.07 -1.39
CA ALA A 192 -2.54 1.76 -1.16
C ALA A 192 -2.83 1.80 0.33
N SER A 193 -3.93 2.42 0.72
CA SER A 193 -4.38 2.49 2.10
C SER A 193 -5.84 2.10 2.24
N LEU A 194 -6.14 1.24 3.23
CA LEU A 194 -7.49 0.87 3.60
C LEU A 194 -7.90 1.65 4.84
N VAL A 195 -9.00 2.39 4.72
CA VAL A 195 -9.56 3.20 5.78
C VAL A 195 -10.88 2.61 6.24
N ASP A 196 -11.04 2.39 7.54
CA ASP A 196 -12.32 2.04 8.17
C ASP A 196 -13.19 3.29 8.26
N LEU A 197 -14.29 3.32 7.50
CA LEU A 197 -15.21 4.45 7.42
C LEU A 197 -16.11 4.60 8.66
N ASN A 198 -16.09 3.65 9.60
CA ASN A 198 -16.81 3.76 10.86
C ASN A 198 -16.13 4.69 11.86
N ASN A 199 -14.78 4.78 11.79
CA ASN A 199 -13.98 5.50 12.79
C ASN A 199 -12.81 6.30 12.19
N GLY A 200 -12.62 6.25 10.86
CA GLY A 200 -11.58 6.94 10.14
C GLY A 200 -10.17 6.35 10.28
N ARG A 201 -9.98 5.19 10.93
CA ARG A 201 -8.66 4.59 11.12
C ARG A 201 -8.10 4.07 9.79
N VAL A 202 -6.83 4.32 9.55
CA VAL A 202 -6.05 3.59 8.53
C VAL A 202 -5.77 2.20 9.10
N VAL A 203 -6.45 1.17 8.58
CA VAL A 203 -6.37 -0.20 9.10
C VAL A 203 -5.37 -1.08 8.37
N TRP A 204 -5.01 -0.70 7.14
CA TRP A 204 -3.95 -1.35 6.38
C TRP A 204 -3.29 -0.33 5.44
N PHE A 205 -1.98 -0.52 5.22
CA PHE A 205 -1.19 0.30 4.33
C PHE A 205 -0.10 -0.52 3.66
N ASN A 206 0.08 -0.35 2.36
CA ASN A 206 1.19 -0.93 1.63
C ASN A 206 1.73 0.05 0.60
N ASP A 207 3.02 -0.08 0.26
CA ASP A 207 3.69 0.82 -0.68
C ASP A 207 4.48 0.05 -1.75
N VAL A 208 4.70 0.71 -2.86
CA VAL A 208 5.58 0.26 -3.93
C VAL A 208 6.56 1.37 -4.27
N ARG A 209 7.85 0.99 -4.42
CA ARG A 209 8.88 1.83 -5.01
C ARG A 209 9.81 0.97 -5.81
N ARG A 210 9.87 1.19 -7.12
CA ARG A 210 10.70 0.40 -8.03
C ARG A 210 11.15 1.21 -9.23
N MET A 211 12.28 0.81 -9.82
CA MET A 211 12.85 1.43 -11.03
C MET A 211 12.39 0.73 -12.32
N ALA A 212 11.46 -0.21 -12.21
CA ALA A 212 10.94 -1.01 -13.32
C ALA A 212 9.42 -1.07 -13.27
N GLY A 213 8.81 -1.37 -14.38
CA GLY A 213 7.37 -1.39 -14.58
C GLY A 213 6.92 -0.30 -15.53
N ASP A 214 5.74 -0.47 -16.10
CA ASP A 214 5.12 0.50 -17.02
C ASP A 214 3.62 0.41 -16.89
N LEU A 215 3.01 1.35 -16.16
CA LEU A 215 1.55 1.36 -15.97
C LEU A 215 0.75 1.53 -17.27
N ARG A 216 1.40 1.94 -18.36
CA ARG A 216 0.77 2.00 -19.70
C ARG A 216 0.63 0.62 -20.33
N ASP A 217 1.36 -0.38 -19.81
CA ASP A 217 1.27 -1.78 -20.20
C ASP A 217 0.37 -2.55 -19.22
N GLU A 218 -0.56 -3.32 -19.73
CA GLU A 218 -1.57 -4.03 -18.94
C GLU A 218 -0.94 -5.05 -17.97
N LYS A 219 0.07 -5.80 -18.43
CA LYS A 219 0.75 -6.80 -17.61
C LYS A 219 1.52 -6.15 -16.46
N SER A 220 2.24 -5.08 -16.75
CA SER A 220 2.97 -4.33 -15.72
C SER A 220 2.04 -3.64 -14.73
N ALA A 221 0.87 -3.15 -15.17
CA ALA A 221 -0.15 -2.61 -14.30
C ALA A 221 -0.69 -3.69 -13.35
N MET A 222 -0.92 -4.91 -13.86
CA MET A 222 -1.36 -6.06 -13.07
C MET A 222 -0.33 -6.45 -12.00
N GLU A 223 0.96 -6.51 -12.36
CA GLU A 223 2.06 -6.76 -11.41
C GLU A 223 2.15 -5.67 -10.33
N THR A 224 1.87 -4.41 -10.69
CA THR A 224 1.82 -3.30 -9.75
C THR A 224 0.67 -3.45 -8.77
N VAL A 225 -0.52 -3.77 -9.24
CA VAL A 225 -1.71 -4.02 -8.40
C VAL A 225 -1.46 -5.21 -7.47
N ASP A 226 -0.89 -6.31 -7.98
CA ASP A 226 -0.53 -7.46 -7.13
C ASP A 226 0.46 -7.09 -6.02
N THR A 227 1.43 -6.25 -6.33
CA THR A 227 2.40 -5.74 -5.35
C THR A 227 1.72 -4.86 -4.31
N LEU A 228 0.87 -3.92 -4.74
CA LEU A 228 0.14 -3.02 -3.85
C LEU A 228 -0.84 -3.78 -2.95
N LEU A 229 -1.52 -4.81 -3.46
CA LEU A 229 -2.48 -5.61 -2.70
C LEU A 229 -1.83 -6.75 -1.90
N LYS A 230 -0.49 -6.80 -1.81
CA LYS A 230 0.17 -7.80 -0.97
C LYS A 230 -0.17 -7.56 0.50
N GLY A 231 -0.68 -8.62 1.18
CA GLY A 231 -1.13 -8.52 2.58
C GLY A 231 -2.43 -7.73 2.75
N PHE A 232 -3.21 -7.52 1.68
CA PHE A 232 -4.53 -6.90 1.80
C PHE A 232 -5.44 -7.76 2.70
N PRO A 233 -6.18 -7.14 3.66
CA PRO A 233 -6.95 -7.89 4.66
C PRO A 233 -8.04 -8.76 4.04
N VAL A 234 -8.03 -10.04 4.40
CA VAL A 234 -9.06 -11.01 4.00
C VAL A 234 -10.39 -10.75 4.70
N LEU A 235 -11.46 -11.38 4.22
CA LEU A 235 -12.75 -11.43 4.91
C LEU A 235 -12.79 -12.59 5.91
N GLN A 236 -13.33 -12.34 7.10
CA GLN A 236 -13.57 -13.34 8.17
C GLN A 236 -14.92 -13.13 8.83
#